data_b127eaa57a4e9368e0bbbbc7444967de
#
_entry.id   b127eaa57a4e9368e0bbbbc7444967de
#
_cell.length_a   1.000
_cell.length_b   1.000
_cell.length_c   1.000
_cell.angle_alpha   90.00
_cell.angle_beta   90.00
_cell.angle_gamma   90.00
#
_symmetry.space_group_name_H-M   'P 1'
#
loop_
_entity.id
_entity.type
_entity.pdbx_description
1 polymer ?
#
loop_
_entity_poly.entity_id
_entity_poly.type
_entity_poly.pdbx_seq_one_letter_code
_entity_poly.pdbx_strand_id
1 'polypeptide(L)'
;MSPYCRVVSVAESSEAGVDRLEGRTLEEDGYVLVRDVADRAAAAEVVRSLGNLVPQYNGHLTHDVTYRPGNDHRAYSQSANTILAHTEAPGWDPSPAYLALFCHRQARCGGGHTDLLDVRHLVEALEPAELALMTDAELVFPGPEGGVRTTMLGSDATGRTVLRFSYNLLTAADYDPHRDADIDDSLLPLGQAGRRLAHRVSDLFHTLRTRVLIPENALLIWDNQRMLHARSEYADRTRHLTRFWAGDRSRA
;
A
#
# COMPACT_ATOMS: atom_id res chain seq x y z
N MET A 1 19.12 -10.69 -8.76
CA MET A 1 17.79 -11.32 -8.70
C MET A 1 17.42 -11.38 -7.23
N SER A 2 16.42 -10.64 -6.80
CA SER A 2 15.95 -10.66 -5.40
C SER A 2 15.33 -12.04 -5.12
N PRO A 3 15.69 -12.74 -4.05
CA PRO A 3 15.18 -14.09 -3.76
C PRO A 3 13.71 -14.14 -3.30
N TYR A 4 13.04 -12.99 -3.18
CA TYR A 4 11.74 -12.87 -2.49
C TYR A 4 10.53 -12.62 -3.39
N CYS A 5 10.68 -12.53 -4.72
CA CYS A 5 9.52 -12.37 -5.61
C CYS A 5 9.18 -13.71 -6.26
N ARG A 6 8.14 -14.39 -5.79
CA ARG A 6 7.58 -15.55 -6.48
C ARG A 6 6.59 -15.09 -7.54
N VAL A 7 6.80 -15.56 -8.75
CA VAL A 7 6.01 -15.24 -9.93
C VAL A 7 5.10 -16.42 -10.26
N VAL A 8 3.80 -16.17 -10.37
CA VAL A 8 2.79 -17.16 -10.79
C VAL A 8 2.27 -16.79 -12.17
N SER A 9 2.19 -17.73 -13.10
CA SER A 9 1.60 -17.52 -14.42
C SER A 9 0.13 -17.96 -14.41
N VAL A 10 -0.75 -17.14 -14.99
CA VAL A 10 -2.18 -17.46 -15.14
C VAL A 10 -2.44 -18.54 -16.21
N ALA A 11 -1.49 -18.73 -17.15
CA ALA A 11 -1.63 -19.75 -18.21
C ALA A 11 -1.66 -21.21 -17.67
N GLU A 12 -1.21 -21.44 -16.43
CA GLU A 12 -1.30 -22.76 -15.75
C GLU A 12 -2.56 -22.90 -14.88
N SER A 13 -3.47 -21.93 -14.92
CA SER A 13 -4.59 -21.79 -13.99
C SER A 13 -5.96 -22.00 -14.62
N SER A 14 -6.27 -23.24 -14.95
CA SER A 14 -7.65 -23.73 -14.81
C SER A 14 -7.81 -24.23 -13.36
N GLU A 15 -8.65 -23.61 -12.52
CA GLU A 15 -8.97 -23.94 -11.12
C GLU A 15 -7.79 -23.93 -10.11
N ALA A 16 -6.59 -24.41 -10.48
CA ALA A 16 -5.39 -24.44 -9.61
C ALA A 16 -4.75 -23.06 -9.35
N GLY A 17 -5.08 -22.01 -10.10
CA GLY A 17 -4.47 -20.68 -9.96
C GLY A 17 -5.07 -19.85 -8.82
N VAL A 18 -6.35 -20.08 -8.51
CA VAL A 18 -7.05 -19.39 -7.42
C VAL A 18 -6.58 -19.93 -6.08
N ASP A 19 -6.39 -21.24 -5.95
CA ASP A 19 -5.85 -21.87 -4.74
C ASP A 19 -4.42 -21.42 -4.40
N ARG A 20 -3.64 -21.02 -5.42
CA ARG A 20 -2.27 -20.50 -5.20
C ARG A 20 -2.24 -19.04 -4.74
N LEU A 21 -3.28 -18.23 -5.00
CA LEU A 21 -3.41 -16.87 -4.46
C LEU A 21 -3.90 -16.86 -3.01
N GLU A 22 -4.70 -17.84 -2.63
CA GLU A 22 -5.09 -18.13 -1.24
C GLU A 22 -4.01 -18.91 -0.48
N GLY A 23 -2.95 -19.36 -1.19
CA GLY A 23 -1.89 -20.20 -0.66
C GLY A 23 -0.73 -19.44 -0.04
N ARG A 24 0.18 -20.22 0.52
CA ARG A 24 1.35 -19.85 1.34
C ARG A 24 2.11 -18.59 0.92
N THR A 25 2.14 -18.20 -0.35
CA THR A 25 2.96 -17.09 -0.84
C THR A 25 2.48 -15.71 -0.37
N LEU A 26 1.17 -15.41 -0.45
CA LEU A 26 0.63 -14.14 0.05
C LEU A 26 0.68 -14.11 1.59
N GLU A 27 0.44 -15.23 2.24
CA GLU A 27 0.57 -15.38 3.69
C GLU A 27 2.03 -15.31 4.15
N GLU A 28 2.96 -15.96 3.46
CA GLU A 28 4.38 -15.98 3.83
C GLU A 28 5.07 -14.65 3.50
N ASP A 29 4.90 -14.15 2.26
CA ASP A 29 5.67 -13.03 1.71
C ASP A 29 4.94 -11.68 1.82
N GLY A 30 3.63 -11.69 2.13
CA GLY A 30 2.80 -10.49 2.21
C GLY A 30 2.39 -9.92 0.86
N TYR A 31 2.91 -10.43 -0.25
CA TYR A 31 2.56 -10.01 -1.61
C TYR A 31 2.79 -11.13 -2.63
N VAL A 32 2.12 -10.99 -3.79
CA VAL A 32 2.28 -11.90 -4.94
C VAL A 32 2.23 -11.11 -6.25
N LEU A 33 3.01 -11.53 -7.24
CA LEU A 33 2.96 -11.02 -8.62
C LEU A 33 2.39 -12.10 -9.54
N VAL A 34 1.18 -11.89 -10.05
CA VAL A 34 0.50 -12.75 -11.02
C VAL A 34 0.80 -12.23 -12.42
N ARG A 35 1.37 -13.07 -13.29
CA ARG A 35 1.69 -12.73 -14.68
C ARG A 35 0.62 -13.22 -15.64
N ASP A 36 0.67 -12.70 -16.87
CA ASP A 36 -0.18 -13.12 -17.99
C ASP A 36 -1.69 -12.98 -17.70
N VAL A 37 -2.04 -11.92 -16.94
CA VAL A 37 -3.43 -11.52 -16.70
C VAL A 37 -3.95 -10.84 -17.96
N ALA A 38 -4.99 -11.40 -18.56
CA ALA A 38 -5.45 -11.02 -19.89
C ALA A 38 -5.87 -9.54 -19.98
N ASP A 39 -6.62 -9.07 -18.98
CA ASP A 39 -7.18 -7.73 -18.95
C ASP A 39 -7.62 -7.31 -17.54
N ARG A 40 -8.20 -6.11 -17.43
CA ARG A 40 -8.75 -5.56 -16.19
C ARG A 40 -9.87 -6.42 -15.60
N ALA A 41 -10.69 -7.10 -16.42
CA ALA A 41 -11.78 -7.94 -15.93
C ALA A 41 -11.22 -9.22 -15.30
N ALA A 42 -10.25 -9.87 -15.95
CA ALA A 42 -9.53 -11.01 -15.40
C ALA A 42 -8.80 -10.64 -14.10
N ALA A 43 -8.16 -9.46 -14.04
CA ALA A 43 -7.54 -8.96 -12.81
C ALA A 43 -8.58 -8.80 -11.67
N ALA A 44 -9.77 -8.26 -11.98
CA ALA A 44 -10.83 -8.12 -10.99
C ALA A 44 -11.32 -9.47 -10.45
N GLU A 45 -11.42 -10.51 -11.30
CA GLU A 45 -11.80 -11.86 -10.85
C GLU A 45 -10.74 -12.46 -9.91
N VAL A 46 -9.45 -12.29 -10.24
CA VAL A 46 -8.37 -12.72 -9.36
C VAL A 46 -8.48 -12.03 -7.99
N VAL A 47 -8.72 -10.72 -7.95
CA VAL A 47 -8.87 -9.99 -6.68
C VAL A 47 -10.13 -10.41 -5.92
N ARG A 48 -11.25 -10.68 -6.61
CA ARG A 48 -12.49 -11.20 -5.99
C ARG A 48 -12.32 -12.58 -5.35
N SER A 49 -11.36 -13.38 -5.79
CA SER A 49 -11.09 -14.66 -5.14
C SER A 49 -10.54 -14.50 -3.72
N LEU A 50 -9.92 -13.36 -3.41
CA LEU A 50 -9.41 -13.04 -2.08
C LEU A 50 -10.47 -12.43 -1.17
N GLY A 51 -11.42 -11.67 -1.75
CA GLY A 51 -12.51 -11.02 -1.00
C GLY A 51 -13.33 -10.08 -1.87
N ASN A 52 -14.38 -9.53 -1.28
CA ASN A 52 -15.24 -8.59 -1.99
C ASN A 52 -14.47 -7.32 -2.37
N LEU A 53 -14.68 -6.84 -3.59
CA LEU A 53 -14.14 -5.52 -3.98
C LEU A 53 -14.79 -4.43 -3.14
N VAL A 54 -13.97 -3.50 -2.65
CA VAL A 54 -14.38 -2.38 -1.80
C VAL A 54 -14.40 -1.10 -2.63
N PRO A 55 -15.48 -0.29 -2.57
CA PRO A 55 -15.48 1.02 -3.20
C PRO A 55 -14.35 1.91 -2.65
N GLN A 56 -13.68 2.65 -3.54
CA GLN A 56 -12.61 3.57 -3.16
C GLN A 56 -13.16 4.97 -2.87
N TYR A 57 -12.32 5.97 -2.62
CA TYR A 57 -12.68 7.34 -2.24
C TYR A 57 -13.69 8.02 -3.18
N ASN A 58 -13.74 7.60 -4.45
CA ASN A 58 -14.68 8.10 -5.46
C ASN A 58 -15.95 7.26 -5.61
N GLY A 59 -16.16 6.25 -4.75
CA GLY A 59 -17.27 5.32 -4.79
C GLY A 59 -17.16 4.21 -5.86
N HIS A 60 -16.09 4.18 -6.66
CA HIS A 60 -15.88 3.15 -7.67
C HIS A 60 -15.06 1.98 -7.13
N LEU A 61 -15.31 0.77 -7.65
CA LEU A 61 -14.57 -0.45 -7.28
C LEU A 61 -13.15 -0.49 -7.84
N THR A 62 -12.84 0.40 -8.79
CA THR A 62 -11.54 0.50 -9.43
C THR A 62 -11.11 1.95 -9.57
N HIS A 63 -9.78 2.20 -9.57
CA HIS A 63 -9.23 3.52 -9.74
C HIS A 63 -8.04 3.48 -10.72
N ASP A 64 -8.03 4.34 -11.73
CA ASP A 64 -6.92 4.43 -12.66
C ASP A 64 -5.77 5.25 -12.05
N VAL A 65 -4.63 4.58 -11.89
CA VAL A 65 -3.37 5.15 -11.42
C VAL A 65 -2.54 5.55 -12.65
N THR A 66 -2.85 6.74 -13.16
CA THR A 66 -2.22 7.32 -14.35
C THR A 66 -2.00 8.80 -14.12
N TYR A 67 -0.95 9.35 -14.76
CA TYR A 67 -0.69 10.79 -14.66
C TYR A 67 -1.87 11.61 -15.20
N ARG A 68 -2.25 12.64 -14.46
CA ARG A 68 -3.19 13.68 -14.91
C ARG A 68 -2.55 15.06 -14.69
N PRO A 69 -2.56 15.93 -15.72
CA PRO A 69 -2.08 17.30 -15.61
C PRO A 69 -2.76 18.03 -14.43
N GLY A 70 -2.00 18.87 -13.73
CA GLY A 70 -2.50 19.61 -12.57
C GLY A 70 -2.22 18.97 -11.22
N ASN A 71 -1.72 17.72 -11.18
CA ASN A 71 -1.36 17.04 -9.94
C ASN A 71 0.15 17.05 -9.64
N ASP A 72 0.95 17.81 -10.40
CA ASP A 72 2.42 17.83 -10.26
C ASP A 72 2.92 18.38 -8.91
N HIS A 73 2.06 19.07 -8.16
CA HIS A 73 2.36 19.66 -6.85
C HIS A 73 2.02 18.77 -5.64
N ARG A 74 1.49 17.58 -5.86
CA ARG A 74 1.05 16.66 -4.79
C ARG A 74 1.72 15.28 -4.87
N ALA A 75 1.82 14.62 -3.72
CA ALA A 75 2.17 13.20 -3.61
C ALA A 75 0.90 12.33 -3.82
N TYR A 76 0.35 12.32 -5.01
CA TYR A 76 -0.97 11.77 -5.33
C TYR A 76 -0.90 10.62 -6.34
N SER A 77 -1.86 9.68 -6.30
CA SER A 77 -1.88 8.51 -7.21
C SER A 77 -1.87 8.89 -8.69
N GLN A 78 -2.46 10.03 -9.05
CA GLN A 78 -2.51 10.56 -10.41
C GLN A 78 -1.43 11.62 -10.71
N SER A 79 -0.40 11.75 -9.85
CA SER A 79 0.83 12.50 -10.13
C SER A 79 1.93 11.56 -10.59
N ALA A 80 3.02 12.14 -11.13
CA ALA A 80 4.26 11.41 -11.43
C ALA A 80 5.27 11.40 -10.27
N ASN A 81 4.94 12.08 -9.15
CA ASN A 81 5.81 12.23 -7.99
C ASN A 81 5.96 10.94 -7.18
N THR A 82 6.98 10.90 -6.34
CA THR A 82 7.12 9.89 -5.28
C THR A 82 5.88 9.90 -4.38
N ILE A 83 5.37 8.72 -4.04
CA ILE A 83 4.44 8.52 -2.93
C ILE A 83 5.21 7.83 -1.82
N LEU A 84 5.24 8.44 -0.64
CA LEU A 84 6.02 7.97 0.50
C LEU A 84 5.34 6.78 1.20
N ALA A 85 6.06 6.11 2.09
CA ALA A 85 5.61 4.88 2.75
C ALA A 85 4.28 5.08 3.50
N HIS A 86 3.31 4.23 3.23
CA HIS A 86 1.99 4.25 3.85
C HIS A 86 1.28 2.90 3.73
N THR A 87 0.20 2.74 4.48
CA THR A 87 -0.86 1.75 4.22
C THR A 87 -2.05 2.47 3.59
N GLU A 88 -2.79 1.80 2.72
CA GLU A 88 -3.93 2.41 2.04
C GLU A 88 -5.13 2.54 2.98
N ALA A 89 -5.80 3.68 2.90
CA ALA A 89 -7.02 4.00 3.65
C ALA A 89 -6.91 3.71 5.16
N PRO A 90 -5.86 4.19 5.87
CA PRO A 90 -5.66 3.86 7.29
C PRO A 90 -6.77 4.41 8.20
N GLY A 91 -7.53 5.41 7.74
CA GLY A 91 -8.68 5.97 8.45
C GLY A 91 -10.03 5.28 8.18
N TRP A 92 -10.02 4.15 7.47
CA TRP A 92 -11.23 3.35 7.25
C TRP A 92 -11.32 2.20 8.26
N ASP A 93 -12.54 1.83 8.63
CA ASP A 93 -12.77 0.67 9.50
C ASP A 93 -13.94 -0.19 8.95
N PRO A 94 -13.66 -1.39 8.45
CA PRO A 94 -12.30 -1.95 8.26
C PRO A 94 -11.55 -1.25 7.11
N SER A 95 -10.22 -1.14 7.24
CA SER A 95 -9.36 -0.78 6.11
C SER A 95 -9.36 -1.92 5.08
N PRO A 96 -9.10 -1.64 3.78
CA PRO A 96 -8.95 -2.70 2.80
C PRO A 96 -7.92 -3.74 3.27
N ALA A 97 -8.27 -5.03 3.20
CA ALA A 97 -7.36 -6.10 3.57
C ALA A 97 -6.27 -6.28 2.51
N TYR A 98 -6.66 -6.18 1.25
CA TYR A 98 -5.75 -6.34 0.12
C TYR A 98 -5.82 -5.15 -0.83
N LEU A 99 -4.64 -4.76 -1.32
CA LEU A 99 -4.50 -3.90 -2.49
C LEU A 99 -4.00 -4.70 -3.68
N ALA A 100 -4.44 -4.31 -4.87
CA ALA A 100 -3.92 -4.87 -6.10
C ALA A 100 -3.74 -3.78 -7.17
N LEU A 101 -2.68 -3.92 -7.97
CA LEU A 101 -2.35 -3.05 -9.10
C LEU A 101 -2.18 -3.90 -10.36
N PHE A 102 -3.11 -3.76 -11.31
CA PHE A 102 -2.98 -4.34 -12.65
C PHE A 102 -2.30 -3.35 -13.59
N CYS A 103 -1.25 -3.78 -14.27
CA CYS A 103 -0.45 -2.95 -15.15
C CYS A 103 -0.89 -3.08 -16.61
N HIS A 104 -1.52 -2.01 -17.15
CA HIS A 104 -1.81 -1.89 -18.59
C HIS A 104 -0.58 -1.43 -19.36
N ARG A 105 0.18 -0.49 -18.79
CA ARG A 105 1.37 0.09 -19.38
C ARG A 105 2.39 0.43 -18.29
N GLN A 106 3.55 -0.19 -18.38
CA GLN A 106 4.67 0.04 -17.49
C GLN A 106 5.37 1.36 -17.83
N ALA A 107 5.94 2.05 -16.83
CA ALA A 107 6.84 3.17 -17.06
C ALA A 107 8.15 2.67 -17.71
N ARG A 108 8.57 3.36 -18.79
CA ARG A 108 9.79 3.01 -19.58
C ARG A 108 10.99 3.90 -19.27
N CYS A 109 10.91 4.67 -18.18
CA CYS A 109 11.95 5.63 -17.77
C CYS A 109 12.86 5.13 -16.64
N GLY A 110 12.70 3.87 -16.19
CA GLY A 110 13.40 3.31 -15.03
C GLY A 110 12.81 3.70 -13.67
N GLY A 111 11.71 4.48 -13.63
CA GLY A 111 10.96 4.84 -12.42
C GLY A 111 9.60 4.14 -12.33
N GLY A 112 8.75 4.56 -11.39
CA GLY A 112 7.39 4.05 -11.22
C GLY A 112 7.29 2.67 -10.55
N HIS A 113 8.33 2.29 -9.79
CA HIS A 113 8.30 1.08 -8.98
C HIS A 113 7.23 1.19 -7.88
N THR A 114 6.59 0.07 -7.57
CA THR A 114 5.90 -0.14 -6.29
C THR A 114 6.90 -0.76 -5.34
N ASP A 115 7.19 -0.08 -4.25
CA ASP A 115 8.10 -0.51 -3.21
C ASP A 115 7.27 -1.07 -2.04
N LEU A 116 7.67 -2.21 -1.47
CA LEU A 116 6.95 -2.94 -0.43
C LEU A 116 7.86 -3.27 0.74
N LEU A 117 7.40 -3.13 1.98
CA LEU A 117 8.09 -3.56 3.18
C LEU A 117 7.12 -4.25 4.14
N ASP A 118 7.44 -5.47 4.52
CA ASP A 118 6.72 -6.23 5.55
C ASP A 118 6.93 -5.61 6.92
N VAL A 119 5.85 -5.40 7.68
CA VAL A 119 5.89 -4.87 9.05
C VAL A 119 6.75 -5.72 9.98
N ARG A 120 6.88 -7.03 9.75
CA ARG A 120 7.71 -7.92 10.56
C ARG A 120 9.18 -7.48 10.52
N HIS A 121 9.71 -7.15 9.32
CA HIS A 121 11.07 -6.66 9.18
C HIS A 121 11.22 -5.23 9.76
N LEU A 122 10.17 -4.41 9.68
CA LEU A 122 10.17 -3.09 10.31
C LEU A 122 10.25 -3.21 11.83
N VAL A 123 9.42 -4.04 12.44
CA VAL A 123 9.39 -4.26 13.91
C VAL A 123 10.73 -4.77 14.44
N GLU A 124 11.37 -5.69 13.72
CA GLU A 124 12.71 -6.21 14.08
C GLU A 124 13.81 -5.14 14.03
N ALA A 125 13.65 -4.07 13.24
CA ALA A 125 14.64 -3.02 13.02
C ALA A 125 14.39 -1.74 13.83
N LEU A 126 13.22 -1.62 14.49
CA LEU A 126 12.88 -0.48 15.34
C LEU A 126 13.46 -0.62 16.73
N GLU A 127 13.86 0.51 17.32
CA GLU A 127 14.23 0.55 18.74
C GLU A 127 12.99 0.37 19.64
N PRO A 128 13.13 -0.16 20.87
CA PRO A 128 11.99 -0.38 21.76
C PRO A 128 11.11 0.85 21.99
N ALA A 129 11.68 2.04 22.09
CA ALA A 129 10.92 3.29 22.26
C ALA A 129 10.14 3.69 21.00
N GLU A 130 10.68 3.40 19.80
CA GLU A 130 10.01 3.63 18.52
C GLU A 130 8.85 2.66 18.34
N LEU A 131 9.06 1.39 18.69
CA LEU A 131 8.02 0.37 18.68
C LEU A 131 6.89 0.71 19.67
N ALA A 132 7.22 1.11 20.91
CA ALA A 132 6.25 1.54 21.91
C ALA A 132 5.41 2.73 21.41
N LEU A 133 6.01 3.68 20.66
CA LEU A 133 5.26 4.78 20.06
C LEU A 133 4.25 4.28 19.01
N MET A 134 4.56 3.20 18.29
CA MET A 134 3.63 2.61 17.32
C MET A 134 2.51 1.79 17.98
N THR A 135 2.78 1.13 19.11
CA THR A 135 1.83 0.22 19.77
C THR A 135 0.96 0.88 20.83
N ASP A 136 1.45 1.95 21.48
CA ASP A 136 0.82 2.50 22.67
C ASP A 136 0.22 3.91 22.45
N ALA A 137 0.75 4.67 21.46
CA ALA A 137 0.25 6.02 21.19
C ALA A 137 -0.90 6.00 20.18
N GLU A 138 -2.08 6.43 20.65
CA GLU A 138 -3.21 6.62 19.76
C GLU A 138 -3.12 7.94 18.98
N LEU A 139 -3.54 7.89 17.72
CA LEU A 139 -3.76 9.08 16.88
C LEU A 139 -5.04 8.91 16.08
N VAL A 140 -5.53 10.02 15.52
CA VAL A 140 -6.65 9.97 14.59
C VAL A 140 -6.10 9.79 13.18
N PHE A 141 -6.51 8.73 12.52
CA PHE A 141 -6.36 8.56 11.07
C PHE A 141 -7.61 9.12 10.40
N PRO A 142 -7.52 10.27 9.71
CA PRO A 142 -8.68 10.86 9.02
C PRO A 142 -9.30 9.90 8.00
N GLY A 143 -10.62 9.90 7.91
CA GLY A 143 -11.36 9.01 7.02
C GLY A 143 -12.86 9.30 7.02
N PRO A 144 -13.69 8.43 6.43
CA PRO A 144 -15.13 8.55 6.52
C PRO A 144 -15.61 8.66 7.98
N GLU A 145 -16.70 9.39 8.20
CA GLU A 145 -17.33 9.55 9.53
C GLU A 145 -16.39 10.09 10.62
N GLY A 146 -15.35 10.83 10.23
CA GLY A 146 -14.37 11.42 11.16
C GLY A 146 -13.09 10.57 11.32
N GLY A 147 -13.03 9.42 10.68
CA GLY A 147 -11.86 8.56 10.73
C GLY A 147 -11.78 7.63 11.94
N VAL A 148 -10.63 7.05 12.16
CA VAL A 148 -10.37 6.03 13.19
C VAL A 148 -9.34 6.53 14.20
N ARG A 149 -9.66 6.52 15.49
CA ARG A 149 -8.70 6.74 16.59
C ARG A 149 -8.15 5.39 17.04
N THR A 150 -6.87 5.17 16.83
CA THR A 150 -6.22 3.90 17.18
C THR A 150 -4.70 4.07 17.18
N THR A 151 -3.97 3.03 17.56
CA THR A 151 -2.51 2.93 17.44
C THR A 151 -2.10 2.64 16.00
N MET A 152 -0.84 2.90 15.65
CA MET A 152 -0.30 2.57 14.32
C MET A 152 -0.12 1.07 14.12
N LEU A 153 0.23 0.35 15.17
CA LEU A 153 0.42 -1.10 15.14
C LEU A 153 -0.44 -1.74 16.22
N GLY A 154 -1.32 -2.62 15.81
CA GLY A 154 -2.24 -3.34 16.70
C GLY A 154 -2.57 -4.71 16.16
N SER A 155 -3.64 -5.30 16.68
CA SER A 155 -4.18 -6.57 16.20
C SER A 155 -5.70 -6.46 16.05
N ASP A 156 -6.22 -7.18 15.07
CA ASP A 156 -7.67 -7.34 14.93
C ASP A 156 -8.24 -8.36 15.92
N ALA A 157 -9.56 -8.56 15.86
CA ALA A 157 -10.27 -9.51 16.73
C ALA A 157 -9.81 -10.98 16.58
N THR A 158 -9.11 -11.31 15.49
CA THR A 158 -8.54 -12.64 15.25
C THR A 158 -7.09 -12.78 15.74
N GLY A 159 -6.49 -11.69 16.25
CA GLY A 159 -5.09 -11.62 16.67
C GLY A 159 -4.12 -11.36 15.52
N ARG A 160 -4.61 -11.08 14.31
CA ARG A 160 -3.77 -10.75 13.15
C ARG A 160 -3.26 -9.31 13.29
N THR A 161 -1.99 -9.09 12.99
CA THR A 161 -1.38 -7.76 12.98
C THR A 161 -2.10 -6.82 12.01
N VAL A 162 -2.39 -5.61 12.46
CA VAL A 162 -2.93 -4.51 11.66
C VAL A 162 -2.01 -3.30 11.79
N LEU A 163 -1.38 -2.95 10.68
CA LEU A 163 -0.58 -1.73 10.54
C LEU A 163 -1.41 -0.64 9.90
N ARG A 164 -1.41 0.55 10.51
CA ARG A 164 -1.95 1.81 9.98
C ARG A 164 -0.85 2.85 10.03
N PHE A 165 -0.37 3.27 8.89
CA PHE A 165 0.74 4.21 8.82
C PHE A 165 0.62 5.14 7.62
N SER A 166 1.00 6.39 7.79
CA SER A 166 1.24 7.33 6.70
C SER A 166 2.35 8.29 7.08
N TYR A 167 3.44 8.25 6.31
CA TYR A 167 4.52 9.22 6.46
C TYR A 167 4.00 10.66 6.39
N ASN A 168 3.20 10.96 5.38
CA ASN A 168 2.66 12.31 5.16
C ASN A 168 1.77 12.78 6.31
N LEU A 169 0.91 11.91 6.85
CA LEU A 169 0.07 12.26 7.99
C LEU A 169 0.91 12.67 9.20
N LEU A 170 1.98 11.94 9.48
CA LEU A 170 2.85 12.19 10.63
C LEU A 170 3.79 13.40 10.44
N THR A 171 4.04 13.83 9.21
CA THR A 171 4.98 14.92 8.91
C THR A 171 4.31 16.18 8.37
N ALA A 172 3.07 16.08 7.87
CA ALA A 172 2.34 17.17 7.23
C ALA A 172 0.85 17.25 7.64
N ALA A 173 0.38 16.38 8.55
CA ALA A 173 -1.02 16.29 8.98
C ALA A 173 -2.04 16.08 7.83
N ASP A 174 -1.58 15.62 6.68
CA ASP A 174 -2.36 15.38 5.46
C ASP A 174 -1.82 14.13 4.77
N TYR A 175 -2.68 13.35 4.10
CA TYR A 175 -2.25 12.19 3.31
C TYR A 175 -1.59 12.58 1.99
N ASP A 176 -2.07 13.68 1.38
CA ASP A 176 -1.62 14.18 0.08
C ASP A 176 -1.16 15.64 0.17
N PRO A 177 -0.15 15.95 0.99
CA PRO A 177 0.26 17.34 1.22
C PRO A 177 0.80 17.99 -0.05
N HIS A 178 0.75 19.31 -0.08
CA HIS A 178 1.53 20.09 -1.03
C HIS A 178 3.03 19.81 -0.82
N ARG A 179 3.82 19.74 -1.88
CA ARG A 179 5.27 19.43 -1.79
C ARG A 179 6.05 20.42 -0.91
N ASP A 180 5.59 21.67 -0.86
CA ASP A 180 6.21 22.75 -0.12
C ASP A 180 5.49 23.06 1.22
N ALA A 181 4.66 22.12 1.70
CA ALA A 181 3.95 22.28 2.97
C ALA A 181 4.98 22.22 4.12
N ASP A 182 5.11 23.33 4.84
CA ASP A 182 5.82 23.38 6.13
C ASP A 182 4.80 23.56 7.24
N ILE A 183 4.76 22.62 8.17
CA ILE A 183 3.76 22.56 9.23
C ILE A 183 4.47 22.55 10.59
N ASP A 184 3.99 23.41 11.50
CA ASP A 184 4.44 23.44 12.88
C ASP A 184 4.20 22.06 13.55
N ASP A 185 5.22 21.58 14.28
CA ASP A 185 5.17 20.29 14.96
C ASP A 185 3.97 20.15 15.93
N SER A 186 3.48 21.27 16.49
CA SER A 186 2.34 21.28 17.39
C SER A 186 1.00 20.91 16.70
N LEU A 187 0.95 21.00 15.38
CA LEU A 187 -0.23 20.64 14.56
C LEU A 187 -0.17 19.20 14.06
N LEU A 188 0.97 18.52 14.22
CA LEU A 188 1.15 17.16 13.77
C LEU A 188 0.52 16.15 14.74
N PRO A 189 -0.06 15.06 14.25
CA PRO A 189 -0.38 13.91 15.08
C PRO A 189 0.90 13.42 15.78
N LEU A 190 0.89 13.26 17.09
CA LEU A 190 2.06 12.87 17.89
C LEU A 190 3.23 13.89 17.86
N GLY A 191 3.05 15.09 17.32
CA GLY A 191 4.03 16.17 17.32
C GLY A 191 5.41 15.75 16.77
N GLN A 192 6.48 16.27 17.37
CA GLN A 192 7.85 15.99 16.96
C GLN A 192 8.25 14.49 17.10
N ALA A 193 7.65 13.76 18.07
CA ALA A 193 7.94 12.35 18.22
C ALA A 193 7.43 11.54 17.03
N GLY A 194 6.20 11.83 16.57
CA GLY A 194 5.63 11.21 15.36
C GLY A 194 6.42 11.55 14.10
N ARG A 195 6.87 12.80 13.96
CA ARG A 195 7.72 13.22 12.83
C ARG A 195 9.05 12.45 12.81
N ARG A 196 9.74 12.34 13.94
CA ARG A 196 10.99 11.56 14.03
C ARG A 196 10.77 10.08 13.70
N LEU A 197 9.70 9.48 14.21
CA LEU A 197 9.35 8.12 13.88
C LEU A 197 9.08 7.95 12.38
N ALA A 198 8.35 8.88 11.75
CA ALA A 198 8.10 8.83 10.31
C ALA A 198 9.39 8.85 9.49
N HIS A 199 10.35 9.71 9.84
CA HIS A 199 11.66 9.73 9.19
C HIS A 199 12.42 8.41 9.40
N ARG A 200 12.43 7.88 10.63
CA ARG A 200 13.08 6.60 10.93
C ARG A 200 12.48 5.45 10.13
N VAL A 201 11.14 5.35 10.09
CA VAL A 201 10.43 4.35 9.28
C VAL A 201 10.76 4.51 7.80
N SER A 202 10.84 5.75 7.30
CA SER A 202 11.24 6.03 5.91
C SER A 202 12.65 5.53 5.60
N ASP A 203 13.62 5.74 6.48
CA ASP A 203 15.00 5.28 6.29
C ASP A 203 15.09 3.76 6.29
N LEU A 204 14.41 3.10 7.23
CA LEU A 204 14.29 1.65 7.28
C LEU A 204 13.57 1.10 6.04
N PHE A 205 12.48 1.75 5.61
CA PHE A 205 11.77 1.39 4.40
C PHE A 205 12.69 1.43 3.19
N HIS A 206 13.46 2.49 3.01
CA HIS A 206 14.41 2.61 1.90
C HIS A 206 15.50 1.54 1.91
N THR A 207 15.90 1.07 3.08
CA THR A 207 16.95 0.05 3.26
C THR A 207 16.40 -1.36 3.04
N LEU A 208 15.20 -1.66 3.55
CA LEU A 208 14.67 -3.02 3.67
C LEU A 208 13.63 -3.38 2.59
N ARG A 209 13.15 -2.41 1.82
CA ARG A 209 12.07 -2.61 0.84
C ARG A 209 12.43 -3.59 -0.27
N THR A 210 11.43 -4.30 -0.75
CA THR A 210 11.43 -4.96 -2.06
C THR A 210 10.87 -4.02 -3.11
N ARG A 211 11.56 -3.86 -4.23
CA ARG A 211 11.15 -3.01 -5.35
C ARG A 211 10.56 -3.83 -6.48
N VAL A 212 9.34 -3.50 -6.89
CA VAL A 212 8.63 -4.20 -7.96
C VAL A 212 8.30 -3.20 -9.09
N LEU A 213 8.90 -3.39 -10.26
CA LEU A 213 8.44 -2.75 -11.48
C LEU A 213 7.43 -3.71 -12.13
N ILE A 214 6.13 -3.43 -11.97
CA ILE A 214 5.05 -4.32 -12.38
C ILE A 214 5.06 -4.46 -13.91
N PRO A 215 5.27 -5.67 -14.48
CA PRO A 215 5.23 -5.86 -15.94
C PRO A 215 3.85 -5.56 -16.54
N GLU A 216 3.81 -5.21 -17.81
CA GLU A 216 2.54 -5.12 -18.55
C GLU A 216 1.81 -6.47 -18.49
N ASN A 217 0.48 -6.45 -18.34
CA ASN A 217 -0.37 -7.63 -18.15
C ASN A 217 -0.02 -8.45 -16.89
N ALA A 218 0.54 -7.81 -15.87
CA ALA A 218 0.72 -8.44 -14.56
C ALA A 218 -0.10 -7.71 -13.49
N LEU A 219 -0.46 -8.45 -12.44
CA LEU A 219 -1.21 -8.00 -11.28
C LEU A 219 -0.34 -8.20 -10.03
N LEU A 220 0.04 -7.11 -9.38
CA LEU A 220 0.68 -7.15 -8.07
C LEU A 220 -0.39 -7.04 -7.00
N ILE A 221 -0.42 -7.97 -6.05
CA ILE A 221 -1.35 -8.00 -4.91
C ILE A 221 -0.55 -8.02 -3.62
N TRP A 222 -0.97 -7.29 -2.60
CA TRP A 222 -0.35 -7.34 -1.28
C TRP A 222 -1.36 -7.18 -0.14
N ASP A 223 -0.99 -7.71 1.02
CA ASP A 223 -1.70 -7.54 2.28
C ASP A 223 -1.49 -6.12 2.80
N ASN A 224 -2.49 -5.27 2.67
CA ASN A 224 -2.43 -3.87 3.04
C ASN A 224 -2.33 -3.63 4.57
N GLN A 225 -2.79 -4.59 5.37
CA GLN A 225 -2.74 -4.47 6.83
C GLN A 225 -1.39 -4.91 7.41
N ARG A 226 -0.52 -5.47 6.56
CA ARG A 226 0.81 -5.95 6.91
C ARG A 226 1.94 -5.21 6.17
N MET A 227 1.67 -4.73 4.94
CA MET A 227 2.70 -4.17 4.08
C MET A 227 2.64 -2.66 4.03
N LEU A 228 3.75 -1.99 4.37
CA LEU A 228 3.99 -0.63 3.91
C LEU A 228 4.24 -0.64 2.41
N HIS A 229 3.69 0.33 1.71
CA HIS A 229 3.98 0.50 0.30
C HIS A 229 4.29 1.96 -0.06
N ALA A 230 5.01 2.12 -1.15
CA ALA A 230 5.42 3.40 -1.70
C ALA A 230 5.50 3.32 -3.23
N ARG A 231 5.62 4.46 -3.90
CA ARG A 231 5.88 4.53 -5.34
C ARG A 231 7.04 5.47 -5.61
N SER A 232 8.04 5.00 -6.36
CA SER A 232 9.07 5.90 -6.86
C SER A 232 8.51 6.85 -7.92
N GLU A 233 9.10 8.06 -8.04
CA GLU A 233 8.78 8.98 -9.13
C GLU A 233 9.02 8.35 -10.51
N TYR A 234 8.37 8.90 -11.52
CA TYR A 234 8.55 8.48 -12.91
C TYR A 234 8.36 9.64 -13.89
N ALA A 235 9.11 9.62 -14.98
CA ALA A 235 9.01 10.63 -16.04
C ALA A 235 8.04 10.21 -17.17
N ASP A 236 7.81 8.91 -17.35
CA ASP A 236 6.93 8.38 -18.41
C ASP A 236 5.46 8.57 -18.05
N ARG A 237 4.88 9.68 -18.46
CA ARG A 237 3.47 10.05 -18.21
C ARG A 237 2.45 9.14 -18.88
N THR A 238 2.89 8.15 -19.66
CA THR A 238 2.02 7.14 -20.28
C THR A 238 1.81 5.90 -19.41
N ARG A 239 2.48 5.82 -18.26
CA ARG A 239 2.27 4.76 -17.26
C ARG A 239 0.81 4.68 -16.88
N HIS A 240 0.22 3.46 -16.93
CA HIS A 240 -1.18 3.22 -16.61
C HIS A 240 -1.37 1.92 -15.85
N LEU A 241 -1.92 2.01 -14.65
CA LEU A 241 -2.35 0.87 -13.85
C LEU A 241 -3.79 1.07 -13.40
N THR A 242 -4.47 -0.04 -13.09
CA THR A 242 -5.75 -0.01 -12.38
C THR A 242 -5.54 -0.54 -10.96
N ARG A 243 -6.00 0.22 -9.97
CA ARG A 243 -6.00 -0.18 -8.56
C ARG A 243 -7.34 -0.80 -8.17
N PHE A 244 -7.25 -1.86 -7.36
CA PHE A 244 -8.37 -2.52 -6.70
C PHE A 244 -8.13 -2.52 -5.20
N TRP A 245 -9.22 -2.42 -4.45
CA TRP A 245 -9.28 -2.69 -3.01
C TRP A 245 -10.15 -3.91 -2.79
N ALA A 246 -9.73 -4.80 -1.89
CA ALA A 246 -10.54 -5.94 -1.49
C ALA A 246 -10.61 -6.06 0.04
N GLY A 247 -11.77 -6.47 0.54
CA GLY A 247 -11.96 -6.93 1.90
C GLY A 247 -11.36 -8.32 2.09
N ASP A 248 -11.39 -8.81 3.32
CA ASP A 248 -11.00 -10.18 3.63
C ASP A 248 -12.24 -11.09 3.55
N ARG A 249 -12.14 -12.20 2.78
CA ARG A 249 -13.22 -13.18 2.63
C ARG A 249 -13.58 -13.89 3.94
N SER A 250 -12.62 -14.03 4.82
CA SER A 250 -12.83 -14.66 6.14
C SER A 250 -13.62 -13.79 7.12
N ARG A 251 -13.89 -12.52 6.74
CA ARG A 251 -14.63 -11.53 7.54
C ARG A 251 -16.00 -11.17 6.95
N ALA A 252 -16.45 -11.87 5.90
CA ALA A 252 -17.73 -11.65 5.22
C ALA A 252 -18.84 -12.51 5.83
#